data_6b2a4ed699a678aab7fb4322218ad60a
#
_entry.id   6b2a4ed699a678aab7fb4322218ad60a
#
_cell.length_a   1.000
_cell.length_b   1.000
_cell.length_c   1.000
_cell.angle_alpha   90.00
_cell.angle_beta   90.00
_cell.angle_gamma   90.00
#
_symmetry.space_group_name_H-M   'P 1'
#
loop_
_entity.id
_entity.type
_entity.pdbx_description
1 polymer ?
#
loop_
_entity_poly.entity_id
_entity_poly.type
_entity_poly.pdbx_seq_one_letter_code
_entity_poly.pdbx_strand_id
1 'polypeptide(L)'
;MDYKIKNITTAQELDDALEFSRKIFGEHHTGLGSREKQKNEMLKNMERNNDLLLFAEANGEVVGMVFGSIGADGNMTADIVAVDERLQGRGVAREMMLLLEKRAKTKGVPVIGLGAVQTAEGFYAKLGYTGSLLIQSEKHSIEELLSPNTKYPVNYTRVHDGTINQVNLALTEPDHEFQKFYETALPGCYTQMMFWKKIN
;
A
#
# COMPACT_ATOMS: atom_id res chain seq x y z
N MET A 1 -17.90 -16.57 11.35
CA MET A 1 -17.56 -17.21 10.06
C MET A 1 -16.09 -17.55 10.17
N ASP A 2 -15.77 -18.83 10.00
CA ASP A 2 -14.38 -19.30 10.03
C ASP A 2 -13.74 -19.02 8.67
N TYR A 3 -12.48 -18.62 8.67
CA TYR A 3 -11.70 -18.37 7.47
C TYR A 3 -10.33 -19.05 7.56
N LYS A 4 -9.71 -19.24 6.40
CA LYS A 4 -8.34 -19.76 6.29
C LYS A 4 -7.50 -18.81 5.45
N ILE A 5 -6.30 -18.47 5.93
CA ILE A 5 -5.33 -17.68 5.15
C ILE A 5 -4.47 -18.66 4.33
N LYS A 6 -4.40 -18.39 3.04
CA LYS A 6 -3.68 -19.20 2.06
C LYS A 6 -2.75 -18.31 1.21
N ASN A 7 -1.75 -18.93 0.58
CA ASN A 7 -1.01 -18.30 -0.51
C ASN A 7 -1.80 -18.42 -1.81
N ILE A 8 -1.65 -17.44 -2.68
CA ILE A 8 -2.04 -17.60 -4.08
C ILE A 8 -1.02 -18.49 -4.77
N THR A 9 -1.49 -19.56 -5.37
CA THR A 9 -0.65 -20.58 -6.04
C THR A 9 -1.06 -20.81 -7.49
N THR A 10 -2.25 -20.39 -7.87
CA THR A 10 -2.80 -20.57 -9.22
C THR A 10 -3.26 -19.23 -9.82
N ALA A 11 -3.29 -19.16 -11.16
CA ALA A 11 -3.81 -18.00 -11.87
C ALA A 11 -5.30 -17.75 -11.56
N GLN A 12 -6.08 -18.81 -11.31
CA GLN A 12 -7.49 -18.68 -10.93
C GLN A 12 -7.64 -18.04 -9.56
N GLU A 13 -6.88 -18.48 -8.54
CA GLU A 13 -6.89 -17.85 -7.21
C GLU A 13 -6.49 -16.37 -7.28
N LEU A 14 -5.53 -16.01 -8.16
CA LEU A 14 -5.16 -14.62 -8.41
C LEU A 14 -6.32 -13.84 -9.03
N ASP A 15 -7.00 -14.39 -10.02
CA ASP A 15 -8.14 -13.76 -10.66
C ASP A 15 -9.29 -13.52 -9.65
N ASP A 16 -9.58 -14.50 -8.82
CA ASP A 16 -10.63 -14.41 -7.78
C ASP A 16 -10.28 -13.32 -6.74
N ALA A 17 -9.01 -13.26 -6.31
CA ALA A 17 -8.54 -12.24 -5.38
C ALA A 17 -8.57 -10.84 -6.00
N LEU A 18 -8.15 -10.68 -7.26
CA LEU A 18 -8.22 -9.39 -7.97
C LEU A 18 -9.67 -8.95 -8.22
N GLU A 19 -10.58 -9.89 -8.50
CA GLU A 19 -12.01 -9.59 -8.59
C GLU A 19 -12.58 -9.12 -7.25
N PHE A 20 -12.19 -9.78 -6.16
CA PHE A 20 -12.53 -9.34 -4.80
C PHE A 20 -12.03 -7.92 -4.53
N SER A 21 -10.77 -7.60 -4.87
CA SER A 21 -10.21 -6.25 -4.74
C SER A 21 -11.04 -5.20 -5.47
N ARG A 22 -11.47 -5.50 -6.69
CA ARG A 22 -12.31 -4.58 -7.49
C ARG A 22 -13.69 -4.34 -6.86
N LYS A 23 -14.29 -5.36 -6.25
CA LYS A 23 -15.56 -5.19 -5.51
C LYS A 23 -15.41 -4.24 -4.32
N ILE A 24 -14.25 -4.27 -3.64
CA ILE A 24 -13.99 -3.42 -2.47
C ILE A 24 -13.64 -1.98 -2.88
N PHE A 25 -12.76 -1.82 -3.87
CA PHE A 25 -12.16 -0.52 -4.19
C PHE A 25 -12.70 0.14 -5.47
N GLY A 26 -13.45 -0.58 -6.28
CA GLY A 26 -13.86 -0.13 -7.61
C GLY A 26 -12.80 -0.35 -8.70
N GLU A 27 -13.20 -0.15 -9.94
CA GLU A 27 -12.39 -0.47 -11.14
C GLU A 27 -11.10 0.37 -11.27
N HIS A 28 -11.07 1.56 -10.69
CA HIS A 28 -9.99 2.54 -10.92
C HIS A 28 -9.04 2.73 -9.75
N HIS A 29 -9.18 1.95 -8.68
CA HIS A 29 -8.50 2.23 -7.41
C HIS A 29 -6.97 1.98 -7.43
N THR A 30 -6.47 1.15 -8.32
CA THR A 30 -5.11 0.60 -8.13
C THR A 30 -3.97 1.39 -8.79
N GLY A 31 -4.24 2.46 -9.52
CA GLY A 31 -3.17 3.24 -10.20
C GLY A 31 -2.29 2.42 -11.18
N LEU A 32 -2.48 1.11 -11.26
CA LEU A 32 -1.66 0.17 -12.02
C LEU A 32 -2.07 0.07 -13.50
N GLY A 33 -2.92 0.98 -13.99
CA GLY A 33 -3.37 1.00 -15.36
C GLY A 33 -4.48 -0.04 -15.65
N SER A 34 -4.49 -0.62 -16.86
CA SER A 34 -5.54 -1.56 -17.25
C SER A 34 -5.53 -2.84 -16.41
N ARG A 35 -6.70 -3.50 -16.33
CA ARG A 35 -6.90 -4.81 -15.67
C ARG A 35 -5.87 -5.85 -16.09
N GLU A 36 -5.55 -5.88 -17.36
CA GLU A 36 -4.56 -6.81 -17.93
C GLU A 36 -3.14 -6.49 -17.46
N LYS A 37 -2.77 -5.22 -17.42
CA LYS A 37 -1.46 -4.79 -16.91
C LYS A 37 -1.30 -5.18 -15.44
N GLN A 38 -2.30 -4.90 -14.61
CA GLN A 38 -2.30 -5.28 -13.19
C GLN A 38 -2.13 -6.79 -13.01
N LYS A 39 -2.92 -7.59 -13.73
CA LYS A 39 -2.83 -9.04 -13.68
C LYS A 39 -1.45 -9.55 -14.09
N ASN A 40 -0.88 -9.03 -15.18
CA ASN A 40 0.43 -9.43 -15.66
C ASN A 40 1.55 -9.10 -14.66
N GLU A 41 1.50 -7.94 -14.01
CA GLU A 41 2.47 -7.59 -12.95
C GLU A 41 2.32 -8.51 -11.72
N MET A 42 1.09 -8.82 -11.33
CA MET A 42 0.85 -9.73 -10.21
C MET A 42 1.23 -11.18 -10.52
N LEU A 43 1.07 -11.65 -11.77
CA LEU A 43 1.57 -12.95 -12.20
C LEU A 43 3.10 -13.03 -12.09
N LYS A 44 3.83 -12.01 -12.54
CA LYS A 44 5.28 -11.95 -12.37
C LYS A 44 5.70 -11.92 -10.89
N ASN A 45 4.94 -11.20 -10.05
CA ASN A 45 5.20 -11.19 -8.61
C ASN A 45 4.91 -12.58 -8.00
N MET A 46 3.85 -13.27 -8.43
CA MET A 46 3.52 -14.62 -7.99
C MET A 46 4.65 -15.61 -8.33
N GLU A 47 5.24 -15.54 -9.52
CA GLU A 47 6.36 -16.41 -9.91
C GLU A 47 7.60 -16.22 -9.01
N ARG A 48 7.83 -15.01 -8.52
CA ARG A 48 9.01 -14.63 -7.72
C ARG A 48 8.76 -14.76 -6.22
N ASN A 49 7.57 -14.42 -5.76
CA ASN A 49 7.23 -14.19 -4.36
C ASN A 49 5.78 -14.61 -4.04
N ASN A 50 5.35 -15.81 -4.43
CA ASN A 50 3.98 -16.28 -4.16
C ASN A 50 3.59 -16.28 -2.68
N ASP A 51 4.58 -16.39 -1.80
CA ASP A 51 4.41 -16.34 -0.36
C ASP A 51 4.08 -14.93 0.17
N LEU A 52 4.23 -13.88 -0.66
CA LEU A 52 3.81 -12.51 -0.34
C LEU A 52 2.41 -12.17 -0.87
N LEU A 53 1.76 -13.09 -1.58
CA LEU A 53 0.40 -12.95 -2.09
C LEU A 53 -0.54 -13.81 -1.25
N LEU A 54 -1.24 -13.19 -0.33
CA LEU A 54 -2.10 -13.84 0.64
C LEU A 54 -3.57 -13.56 0.36
N PHE A 55 -4.41 -14.55 0.54
CA PHE A 55 -5.85 -14.36 0.60
C PHE A 55 -6.48 -15.13 1.77
N ALA A 56 -7.57 -14.61 2.30
CA ALA A 56 -8.41 -15.28 3.26
C ALA A 56 -9.65 -15.83 2.54
N GLU A 57 -9.96 -17.09 2.77
CA GLU A 57 -11.10 -17.79 2.19
C GLU A 57 -12.07 -18.23 3.28
N ALA A 58 -13.35 -17.99 3.07
CA ALA A 58 -14.44 -18.51 3.89
C ALA A 58 -15.55 -19.06 3.00
N ASN A 59 -15.99 -20.29 3.24
CA ASN A 59 -17.04 -20.97 2.46
C ASN A 59 -16.78 -20.99 0.94
N GLY A 60 -15.52 -21.07 0.52
CA GLY A 60 -15.13 -21.11 -0.89
C GLY A 60 -15.07 -19.72 -1.56
N GLU A 61 -15.28 -18.64 -0.82
CA GLU A 61 -15.19 -17.27 -1.32
C GLU A 61 -13.96 -16.54 -0.77
N VAL A 62 -13.33 -15.68 -1.57
CA VAL A 62 -12.31 -14.76 -1.09
C VAL A 62 -12.97 -13.67 -0.24
N VAL A 63 -12.54 -13.55 1.01
CA VAL A 63 -13.07 -12.60 2.00
C VAL A 63 -12.02 -11.62 2.53
N GLY A 64 -10.79 -11.76 2.08
CA GLY A 64 -9.70 -10.85 2.39
C GLY A 64 -8.49 -11.12 1.51
N MET A 65 -7.64 -10.12 1.33
CA MET A 65 -6.37 -10.27 0.63
C MET A 65 -5.32 -9.28 1.13
N VAL A 66 -4.07 -9.68 1.08
CA VAL A 66 -2.89 -8.83 1.29
C VAL A 66 -1.82 -9.24 0.30
N PHE A 67 -1.43 -8.33 -0.56
CA PHE A 67 -0.39 -8.54 -1.55
C PHE A 67 0.80 -7.64 -1.26
N GLY A 68 2.00 -8.22 -1.26
CA GLY A 68 3.26 -7.51 -1.14
C GLY A 68 4.15 -7.71 -2.36
N SER A 69 4.86 -6.66 -2.74
CA SER A 69 5.92 -6.71 -3.75
C SER A 69 7.22 -6.14 -3.21
N ILE A 70 8.35 -6.71 -3.63
CA ILE A 70 9.69 -6.24 -3.25
C ILE A 70 10.25 -5.42 -4.40
N GLY A 71 10.55 -4.15 -4.13
CA GLY A 71 11.16 -3.25 -5.09
C GLY A 71 12.66 -3.51 -5.33
N ALA A 72 13.22 -2.85 -6.33
CA ALA A 72 14.65 -2.94 -6.65
C ALA A 72 15.57 -2.44 -5.52
N ASP A 73 15.06 -1.60 -4.62
CA ASP A 73 15.73 -1.10 -3.43
C ASP A 73 15.69 -2.08 -2.25
N GLY A 74 15.07 -3.26 -2.42
CA GLY A 74 14.90 -4.27 -1.39
C GLY A 74 13.77 -4.01 -0.39
N ASN A 75 13.12 -2.85 -0.45
CA ASN A 75 11.95 -2.56 0.37
C ASN A 75 10.70 -3.25 -0.18
N MET A 76 9.73 -3.51 0.69
CA MET A 76 8.44 -4.08 0.30
C MET A 76 7.37 -2.99 0.30
N THR A 77 6.49 -3.05 -0.69
CA THR A 77 5.20 -2.37 -0.66
C THR A 77 4.11 -3.39 -0.37
N ALA A 78 3.23 -3.10 0.59
CA ALA A 78 1.95 -3.80 0.70
C ALA A 78 0.99 -3.12 -0.28
N ASP A 79 0.90 -3.71 -1.48
CA ASP A 79 0.23 -3.08 -2.64
C ASP A 79 -1.29 -3.04 -2.47
N ILE A 80 -1.85 -4.09 -1.87
CA ILE A 80 -3.29 -4.24 -1.66
C ILE A 80 -3.51 -4.86 -0.28
N VAL A 81 -4.39 -4.24 0.49
CA VAL A 81 -4.91 -4.78 1.76
C VAL A 81 -6.42 -4.59 1.76
N ALA A 82 -7.17 -5.66 1.67
CA ALA A 82 -8.64 -5.63 1.61
C ALA A 82 -9.25 -6.72 2.48
N VAL A 83 -10.37 -6.40 3.14
CA VAL A 83 -11.19 -7.36 3.90
C VAL A 83 -12.67 -7.03 3.70
N ASP A 84 -13.47 -8.05 3.43
CA ASP A 84 -14.92 -7.97 3.32
C ASP A 84 -15.50 -7.28 4.57
N GLU A 85 -16.42 -6.35 4.36
CA GLU A 85 -17.04 -5.56 5.44
C GLU A 85 -17.65 -6.45 6.54
N ARG A 86 -18.20 -7.61 6.17
CA ARG A 86 -18.78 -8.60 7.10
C ARG A 86 -17.75 -9.18 8.07
N LEU A 87 -16.45 -9.09 7.76
CA LEU A 87 -15.33 -9.61 8.54
C LEU A 87 -14.40 -8.54 9.09
N GLN A 88 -14.68 -7.26 8.81
CA GLN A 88 -13.94 -6.16 9.41
C GLN A 88 -14.10 -6.17 10.95
N GLY A 89 -13.07 -5.68 11.64
CA GLY A 89 -13.04 -5.71 13.12
C GLY A 89 -12.80 -7.08 13.75
N ARG A 90 -12.74 -8.16 12.97
CA ARG A 90 -12.51 -9.54 13.45
C ARG A 90 -11.04 -10.01 13.40
N GLY A 91 -10.12 -9.12 13.07
CA GLY A 91 -8.68 -9.40 13.08
C GLY A 91 -8.11 -9.98 11.79
N VAL A 92 -8.92 -10.25 10.74
CA VAL A 92 -8.47 -10.85 9.47
C VAL A 92 -7.31 -10.09 8.84
N ALA A 93 -7.46 -8.76 8.64
CA ALA A 93 -6.38 -7.93 8.08
C ALA A 93 -5.13 -7.94 8.97
N ARG A 94 -5.31 -7.91 10.30
CA ARG A 94 -4.19 -7.95 11.24
C ARG A 94 -3.39 -9.26 11.12
N GLU A 95 -4.08 -10.39 11.06
CA GLU A 95 -3.43 -11.70 10.93
C GLU A 95 -2.67 -11.82 9.62
N MET A 96 -3.26 -11.40 8.50
CA MET A 96 -2.61 -11.39 7.19
C MET A 96 -1.40 -10.45 7.15
N MET A 97 -1.51 -9.23 7.70
CA MET A 97 -0.38 -8.28 7.75
C MET A 97 0.76 -8.81 8.62
N LEU A 98 0.49 -9.39 9.78
CA LEU A 98 1.52 -10.00 10.62
C LEU A 98 2.20 -11.19 9.92
N LEU A 99 1.47 -11.97 9.14
CA LEU A 99 2.04 -13.05 8.34
C LEU A 99 2.91 -12.50 7.20
N LEU A 100 2.48 -11.43 6.53
CA LEU A 100 3.28 -10.72 5.52
C LEU A 100 4.58 -10.17 6.13
N GLU A 101 4.51 -9.51 7.29
CA GLU A 101 5.67 -8.98 8.01
C GLU A 101 6.67 -10.10 8.38
N LYS A 102 6.17 -11.23 8.88
CA LYS A 102 7.01 -12.40 9.19
C LYS A 102 7.74 -12.91 7.95
N ARG A 103 7.08 -12.97 6.80
CA ARG A 103 7.68 -13.40 5.54
C ARG A 103 8.67 -12.37 5.00
N ALA A 104 8.34 -11.10 5.07
CA ALA A 104 9.25 -10.01 4.75
C ALA A 104 10.55 -10.12 5.55
N LYS A 105 10.45 -10.35 6.85
CA LYS A 105 11.63 -10.57 7.73
C LYS A 105 12.47 -11.76 7.26
N THR A 106 11.86 -12.89 6.93
CA THR A 106 12.56 -14.08 6.43
C THR A 106 13.31 -13.81 5.11
N LYS A 107 12.79 -12.89 4.29
CA LYS A 107 13.41 -12.46 3.03
C LYS A 107 14.46 -11.35 3.20
N GLY A 108 14.69 -10.87 4.42
CA GLY A 108 15.63 -9.79 4.69
C GLY A 108 15.14 -8.41 4.25
N VAL A 109 13.83 -8.24 4.09
CA VAL A 109 13.22 -6.94 3.75
C VAL A 109 13.40 -5.97 4.93
N PRO A 110 14.02 -4.79 4.74
CA PRO A 110 14.27 -3.88 5.84
C PRO A 110 13.06 -3.03 6.22
N VAL A 111 12.19 -2.71 5.24
CA VAL A 111 11.06 -1.81 5.43
C VAL A 111 9.84 -2.30 4.64
N ILE A 112 8.67 -2.22 5.25
CA ILE A 112 7.38 -2.33 4.54
C ILE A 112 6.72 -0.96 4.52
N GLY A 113 6.33 -0.51 3.32
CA GLY A 113 5.57 0.71 3.08
C GLY A 113 4.20 0.41 2.48
N LEU A 114 3.25 1.32 2.65
CA LEU A 114 1.92 1.25 2.03
C LEU A 114 1.26 2.62 1.98
N GLY A 115 0.35 2.81 1.02
CA GLY A 115 -0.59 3.92 1.04
C GLY A 115 -1.86 3.53 1.80
N ALA A 116 -2.41 4.43 2.60
CA ALA A 116 -3.63 4.16 3.34
C ALA A 116 -4.77 5.11 2.93
N VAL A 117 -5.99 4.60 2.95
CA VAL A 117 -7.18 5.43 2.99
C VAL A 117 -7.41 5.90 4.44
N GLN A 118 -8.01 7.07 4.61
CA GLN A 118 -8.17 7.70 5.93
C GLN A 118 -8.81 6.77 6.98
N THR A 119 -9.79 5.98 6.58
CA THR A 119 -10.48 5.04 7.48
C THR A 119 -9.60 3.88 7.96
N ALA A 120 -8.47 3.60 7.29
CA ALA A 120 -7.54 2.51 7.64
C ALA A 120 -6.30 2.99 8.41
N GLU A 121 -6.05 4.28 8.53
CA GLU A 121 -4.83 4.84 9.16
C GLU A 121 -4.66 4.38 10.60
N GLY A 122 -5.73 4.43 11.41
CA GLY A 122 -5.69 3.96 12.79
C GLY A 122 -5.40 2.45 12.93
N PHE A 123 -5.73 1.66 11.91
CA PHE A 123 -5.38 0.25 11.87
C PHE A 123 -3.85 0.06 11.70
N TYR A 124 -3.22 0.79 10.77
CA TYR A 124 -1.77 0.69 10.57
C TYR A 124 -0.97 1.26 11.73
N ALA A 125 -1.42 2.36 12.33
CA ALA A 125 -0.81 2.89 13.55
C ALA A 125 -0.80 1.86 14.69
N LYS A 126 -1.90 1.12 14.91
CA LYS A 126 -1.98 0.03 15.90
C LYS A 126 -1.07 -1.17 15.58
N LEU A 127 -0.69 -1.36 14.33
CA LEU A 127 0.30 -2.36 13.90
C LEU A 127 1.74 -1.87 14.04
N GLY A 128 1.95 -0.63 14.48
CA GLY A 128 3.28 -0.02 14.68
C GLY A 128 3.88 0.58 13.41
N TYR A 129 3.05 0.91 12.43
CA TYR A 129 3.48 1.69 11.27
C TYR A 129 3.50 3.18 11.60
N THR A 130 4.49 3.90 11.09
CA THR A 130 4.65 5.35 11.22
C THR A 130 4.15 6.05 9.98
N GLY A 131 3.41 7.14 10.14
CA GLY A 131 2.87 7.93 9.04
C GLY A 131 3.91 8.80 8.35
N SER A 132 3.66 9.12 7.08
CA SER A 132 4.35 10.13 6.30
C SER A 132 3.42 10.70 5.24
N LEU A 133 3.73 11.89 4.72
CA LEU A 133 2.99 12.49 3.61
C LEU A 133 3.84 12.41 2.35
N LEU A 134 3.36 11.68 1.35
CA LEU A 134 3.88 11.72 -0.01
C LEU A 134 3.22 12.85 -0.77
N ILE A 135 4.02 13.69 -1.40
CA ILE A 135 3.61 14.77 -2.27
C ILE A 135 4.29 14.52 -3.62
N GLN A 136 3.54 14.50 -4.70
CA GLN A 136 4.11 14.18 -6.01
C GLN A 136 3.45 14.96 -7.14
N SER A 137 4.21 15.25 -8.19
CA SER A 137 3.74 15.96 -9.38
C SER A 137 4.66 15.70 -10.58
N GLU A 138 4.08 15.65 -11.76
CA GLU A 138 4.81 15.76 -13.04
C GLU A 138 5.03 17.23 -13.45
N LYS A 139 4.33 18.18 -12.82
CA LYS A 139 4.30 19.60 -13.21
C LYS A 139 5.21 20.46 -12.34
N HIS A 140 5.36 20.13 -11.07
CA HIS A 140 6.12 20.90 -10.10
C HIS A 140 7.49 20.28 -9.88
N SER A 141 8.52 21.12 -9.81
CA SER A 141 9.88 20.71 -9.43
C SER A 141 9.94 20.28 -7.95
N ILE A 142 10.98 19.56 -7.56
CA ILE A 142 11.21 19.19 -6.14
C ILE A 142 11.29 20.44 -5.25
N GLU A 143 11.90 21.53 -5.73
CA GLU A 143 12.00 22.79 -4.98
C GLU A 143 10.61 23.42 -4.77
N GLU A 144 9.76 23.42 -5.79
CA GLU A 144 8.38 23.90 -5.67
C GLU A 144 7.58 23.01 -4.71
N LEU A 145 7.73 21.66 -4.78
CA LEU A 145 7.08 20.75 -3.86
C LEU A 145 7.54 20.93 -2.40
N LEU A 146 8.77 21.37 -2.17
CA LEU A 146 9.29 21.66 -0.84
C LEU A 146 8.84 23.01 -0.31
N SER A 147 8.55 23.98 -1.18
CA SER A 147 8.34 25.38 -0.79
C SER A 147 7.22 25.62 0.24
N PRO A 148 6.08 24.89 0.23
CA PRO A 148 5.05 25.06 1.25
C PRO A 148 5.38 24.41 2.59
N ASN A 149 6.41 23.55 2.65
CA ASN A 149 6.73 22.80 3.86
C ASN A 149 7.50 23.66 4.86
N THR A 150 6.83 24.11 5.90
CA THR A 150 7.42 24.82 7.04
C THR A 150 7.37 24.01 8.34
N LYS A 151 6.84 22.77 8.29
CA LYS A 151 6.42 22.06 9.51
C LYS A 151 7.13 20.73 9.73
N TYR A 152 7.36 19.97 8.66
CA TYR A 152 7.78 18.57 8.79
C TYR A 152 9.16 18.30 8.21
N PRO A 153 9.97 17.43 8.85
CA PRO A 153 11.23 16.97 8.28
C PRO A 153 11.00 16.24 6.94
N VAL A 154 11.94 16.39 6.02
CA VAL A 154 11.93 15.67 4.75
C VAL A 154 12.58 14.31 4.96
N ASN A 155 11.86 13.23 4.67
CA ASN A 155 12.39 11.88 4.67
C ASN A 155 13.26 11.61 3.43
N TYR A 156 12.73 11.96 2.26
CA TYR A 156 13.44 11.85 0.99
C TYR A 156 12.81 12.74 -0.09
N THR A 157 13.59 12.99 -1.12
CA THR A 157 13.14 13.53 -2.41
C THR A 157 13.67 12.61 -3.53
N ARG A 158 12.88 12.41 -4.58
CA ARG A 158 13.31 11.62 -5.74
C ARG A 158 12.50 11.94 -6.99
N VAL A 159 12.99 11.49 -8.13
CA VAL A 159 12.21 11.40 -9.36
C VAL A 159 11.78 9.95 -9.54
N HIS A 160 10.47 9.69 -9.56
CA HIS A 160 9.88 8.38 -9.75
C HIS A 160 9.56 8.19 -11.24
N ASP A 161 9.90 7.03 -11.79
CA ASP A 161 9.70 6.66 -13.21
C ASP A 161 10.21 7.71 -14.22
N GLY A 162 11.23 8.50 -13.82
CA GLY A 162 11.87 9.50 -14.66
C GLY A 162 11.08 10.79 -14.89
N THR A 163 9.84 10.90 -14.43
CA THR A 163 8.95 12.04 -14.70
C THR A 163 8.25 12.62 -13.48
N ILE A 164 8.01 11.82 -12.46
CA ILE A 164 7.23 12.24 -11.28
C ILE A 164 8.17 12.69 -10.16
N ASN A 165 8.20 13.98 -9.90
CA ASN A 165 8.90 14.51 -8.74
C ASN A 165 8.15 14.15 -7.46
N GLN A 166 8.86 13.62 -6.48
CA GLN A 166 8.30 13.19 -5.19
C GLN A 166 9.07 13.80 -4.03
N VAL A 167 8.31 14.25 -3.05
CA VAL A 167 8.76 14.65 -1.72
C VAL A 167 7.99 13.81 -0.70
N ASN A 168 8.69 13.23 0.27
CA ASN A 168 8.07 12.54 1.39
C ASN A 168 8.43 13.24 2.70
N LEU A 169 7.42 13.60 3.47
CA LEU A 169 7.56 14.29 4.74
C LEU A 169 7.30 13.33 5.91
N ALA A 170 8.15 13.40 6.94
CA ALA A 170 7.99 12.59 8.15
C ALA A 170 6.88 13.18 9.03
N LEU A 171 5.83 12.41 9.27
CA LEU A 171 4.74 12.75 10.17
C LEU A 171 4.76 11.79 11.37
N THR A 172 4.47 12.28 12.57
CA THR A 172 4.20 11.42 13.74
C THR A 172 2.78 10.85 13.70
N GLU A 173 1.85 11.67 13.23
CA GLU A 173 0.43 11.34 13.06
C GLU A 173 -0.06 11.89 11.73
N PRO A 174 -1.10 11.31 11.10
CA PRO A 174 -1.72 11.87 9.91
C PRO A 174 -2.18 13.32 10.11
N ASP A 175 -1.82 14.21 9.20
CA ASP A 175 -2.21 15.61 9.20
C ASP A 175 -2.95 15.95 7.91
N HIS A 176 -4.27 15.69 7.91
CA HIS A 176 -5.12 15.91 6.75
C HIS A 176 -5.36 17.39 6.43
N GLU A 177 -5.23 18.27 7.42
CA GLU A 177 -5.31 19.71 7.18
C GLU A 177 -4.09 20.18 6.39
N PHE A 178 -2.91 19.69 6.76
CA PHE A 178 -1.68 19.98 6.05
C PHE A 178 -1.65 19.33 4.66
N GLN A 179 -2.17 18.12 4.52
CA GLN A 179 -2.37 17.48 3.21
C GLN A 179 -3.23 18.35 2.29
N LYS A 180 -4.36 18.82 2.77
CA LYS A 180 -5.28 19.68 2.04
C LYS A 180 -4.67 21.06 1.71
N PHE A 181 -3.86 21.59 2.62
CA PHE A 181 -3.10 22.80 2.39
C PHE A 181 -2.17 22.66 1.19
N TYR A 182 -1.42 21.54 1.09
CA TYR A 182 -0.56 21.25 -0.05
C TYR A 182 -1.32 21.20 -1.38
N GLU A 183 -2.45 20.51 -1.42
CA GLU A 183 -3.29 20.40 -2.64
C GLU A 183 -3.83 21.77 -3.08
N THR A 184 -4.07 22.68 -2.13
CA THR A 184 -4.52 24.04 -2.41
C THR A 184 -3.36 24.94 -2.84
N ALA A 185 -2.21 24.83 -2.18
CA ALA A 185 -1.04 25.68 -2.44
C ALA A 185 -0.36 25.34 -3.78
N LEU A 186 -0.41 24.06 -4.20
CA LEU A 186 0.21 23.56 -5.43
C LEU A 186 -0.82 22.80 -6.29
N PRO A 187 -1.68 23.51 -7.03
CA PRO A 187 -2.66 22.87 -7.89
C PRO A 187 -2.01 21.93 -8.92
N GLY A 188 -2.45 20.67 -8.94
CA GLY A 188 -1.90 19.64 -9.82
C GLY A 188 -0.80 18.79 -9.17
N CYS A 189 -0.50 19.00 -7.88
CA CYS A 189 0.16 17.96 -7.09
C CYS A 189 -0.87 16.93 -6.61
N TYR A 190 -0.39 15.72 -6.38
CA TYR A 190 -1.14 14.63 -5.75
C TYR A 190 -0.50 14.32 -4.40
N THR A 191 -1.32 14.13 -3.39
CA THR A 191 -0.86 13.82 -2.04
C THR A 191 -1.44 12.52 -1.52
N GLN A 192 -0.68 11.79 -0.72
CA GLN A 192 -1.13 10.53 -0.13
C GLN A 192 -0.52 10.34 1.26
N MET A 193 -1.36 9.94 2.24
CA MET A 193 -0.85 9.41 3.49
C MET A 193 -0.23 8.04 3.26
N MET A 194 1.06 7.93 3.58
CA MET A 194 1.84 6.71 3.52
C MET A 194 2.15 6.23 4.92
N PHE A 195 2.24 4.92 5.08
CA PHE A 195 2.65 4.28 6.32
C PHE A 195 3.83 3.37 6.06
N TRP A 196 4.79 3.33 6.98
CA TRP A 196 5.96 2.49 6.86
C TRP A 196 6.36 1.89 8.20
N LYS A 197 7.00 0.73 8.16
CA LYS A 197 7.47 0.01 9.34
C LYS A 197 8.83 -0.65 9.04
N LYS A 198 9.81 -0.44 9.93
CA LYS A 198 11.07 -1.20 9.89
C LYS A 198 10.80 -2.62 10.33
N ILE A 199 11.34 -3.59 9.59
CA ILE A 199 11.22 -5.02 9.86
C ILE A 199 12.56 -5.49 10.45
N ASN A 200 12.56 -5.72 11.78
CA ASN A 200 13.75 -6.11 12.54
C ASN A 200 13.83 -7.63 12.74
#